data_3e7c75810bd158f189374e7f8dff045d
#
_entry.id   3e7c75810bd158f189374e7f8dff045d
#
_cell.length_a   1.000
_cell.length_b   1.000
_cell.length_c   1.000
_cell.angle_alpha   90.00
_cell.angle_beta   90.00
_cell.angle_gamma   90.00
#
_symmetry.space_group_name_H-M   'P 1'
#
loop_
_entity.id
_entity.type
_entity.pdbx_description
1 polymer ?
#
loop_
_entity_poly.entity_id
_entity_poly.type
_entity_poly.pdbx_seq_one_letter_code
_entity_poly.pdbx_strand_id
1 'polypeptide(L)'
;MKKNLLFFGALVSAFLLASCSGGSKSKAPVASTADIENATEVIKYYNTSLGVLKDMVKEKDVNAVLDYMEQKGKVPALTAIAPPAVVAKDSATVMNPGDYFNRETRQNLVQNYAGLFKARAEFYANFDTYLSYLKKKDVTKAKQLLDANYQLSTQMSEYKQNVFDILSPFTEQAEQVLLADSPLKEQIMSVRKMSATMQSILNLYARKHMMDGPRIDLKVAELTKQLDAAKKLPAVNGHESEMKSYQTFLSQVEIFIKQVQKAREKGEYSDADYDMLTSAYETSII
;
A
#
# COMPACT_ATOMS: atom_id res chain seq x y z
N MET A 1 13.87 -1.32 15.67
CA MET A 1 13.53 -1.70 14.30
C MET A 1 12.86 -0.52 13.58
N LYS A 2 13.63 0.54 13.28
CA LYS A 2 13.11 1.82 12.68
C LYS A 2 13.81 2.19 11.37
N LYS A 3 14.45 1.25 10.66
CA LYS A 3 15.32 1.56 9.50
C LYS A 3 14.75 1.28 8.11
N ASN A 4 13.62 0.59 7.97
CA ASN A 4 13.19 0.05 6.67
C ASN A 4 12.22 0.93 5.86
N LEU A 5 11.76 2.06 6.40
CA LEU A 5 10.84 2.96 5.66
C LEU A 5 11.57 4.02 4.82
N LEU A 6 12.88 4.18 5.03
CA LEU A 6 13.70 5.18 4.35
C LEU A 6 14.22 4.72 2.98
N PHE A 7 14.18 3.41 2.66
CA PHE A 7 14.78 2.89 1.43
C PHE A 7 13.97 3.20 0.16
N PHE A 8 12.64 3.27 0.23
CA PHE A 8 11.83 3.66 -0.93
C PHE A 8 12.00 5.15 -1.30
N GLY A 9 12.18 6.01 -0.31
CA GLY A 9 12.52 7.43 -0.53
C GLY A 9 13.99 7.64 -0.91
N ALA A 10 14.90 6.79 -0.41
CA ALA A 10 16.33 6.92 -0.62
C ALA A 10 16.78 6.51 -2.03
N LEU A 11 16.10 5.54 -2.68
CA LEU A 11 16.44 5.13 -4.05
C LEU A 11 16.20 6.26 -5.05
N VAL A 12 15.10 7.03 -4.90
CA VAL A 12 14.86 8.21 -5.75
C VAL A 12 15.82 9.36 -5.42
N SER A 13 16.15 9.56 -4.13
CA SER A 13 17.04 10.64 -3.71
C SER A 13 18.52 10.39 -4.08
N ALA A 14 18.98 9.14 -4.08
CA ALA A 14 20.34 8.78 -4.45
C ALA A 14 20.60 8.89 -5.97
N PHE A 15 19.57 8.66 -6.79
CA PHE A 15 19.72 8.75 -8.26
C PHE A 15 19.68 10.18 -8.81
N LEU A 16 19.09 11.14 -8.10
CA LEU A 16 19.07 12.54 -8.54
C LEU A 16 20.44 13.24 -8.49
N LEU A 17 21.41 12.68 -7.78
CA LEU A 17 22.75 13.26 -7.66
C LEU A 17 23.78 12.69 -8.66
N ALA A 18 23.45 11.65 -9.41
CA ALA A 18 24.38 10.97 -10.32
C ALA A 18 24.24 11.36 -11.80
N SER A 19 23.30 12.22 -12.19
CA SER A 19 23.08 12.57 -13.60
C SER A 19 23.84 13.78 -14.13
N CYS A 20 25.07 14.00 -13.70
CA CYS A 20 25.97 14.98 -14.31
C CYS A 20 27.20 14.30 -14.88
N SER A 21 27.09 13.56 -15.99
CA SER A 21 28.19 13.48 -17.00
C SER A 21 27.75 12.74 -18.28
N GLY A 22 27.66 13.48 -19.34
CA GLY A 22 28.08 13.30 -20.70
C GLY A 22 27.69 12.04 -21.48
N GLY A 23 26.85 12.21 -22.53
CA GLY A 23 26.68 11.25 -23.61
C GLY A 23 25.50 11.58 -24.50
N SER A 24 25.74 12.38 -25.58
CA SER A 24 24.74 12.76 -26.60
C SER A 24 24.18 11.54 -27.32
N LYS A 25 22.82 11.39 -27.34
CA LYS A 25 22.03 10.93 -28.49
C LYS A 25 20.53 11.14 -28.25
N SER A 26 19.88 11.74 -29.26
CA SER A 26 18.41 11.97 -29.45
C SER A 26 17.67 12.48 -28.23
N LYS A 27 17.51 13.81 -28.18
CA LYS A 27 16.74 14.52 -27.13
C LYS A 27 15.25 14.19 -27.26
N ALA A 28 14.74 13.36 -26.35
CA ALA A 28 13.38 13.53 -25.85
C ALA A 28 13.25 14.97 -25.30
N PRO A 29 12.08 15.62 -25.35
CA PRO A 29 11.91 16.96 -24.80
C PRO A 29 12.34 16.92 -23.32
N VAL A 30 13.36 17.72 -22.98
CA VAL A 30 13.85 17.88 -21.62
C VAL A 30 12.70 18.44 -20.79
N ALA A 31 12.29 17.72 -19.72
CA ALA A 31 11.26 18.19 -18.81
C ALA A 31 11.64 19.57 -18.28
N SER A 32 10.69 20.49 -18.23
CA SER A 32 10.92 21.82 -17.67
C SER A 32 11.19 21.73 -16.16
N THR A 33 11.86 22.73 -15.59
CA THR A 33 12.07 22.82 -14.13
C THR A 33 10.74 22.71 -13.38
N ALA A 34 9.68 23.34 -13.91
CA ALA A 34 8.33 23.27 -13.33
C ALA A 34 7.75 21.83 -13.35
N ASP A 35 8.00 21.05 -14.41
CA ASP A 35 7.56 19.65 -14.47
C ASP A 35 8.28 18.80 -13.44
N ILE A 36 9.59 19.03 -13.23
CA ILE A 36 10.40 18.32 -12.24
C ILE A 36 9.96 18.69 -10.81
N GLU A 37 9.68 19.95 -10.53
CA GLU A 37 9.16 20.40 -9.23
C GLU A 37 7.79 19.78 -8.94
N ASN A 38 6.86 19.84 -9.88
CA ASN A 38 5.55 19.23 -9.75
C ASN A 38 5.64 17.71 -9.54
N ALA A 39 6.47 17.02 -10.31
CA ALA A 39 6.70 15.58 -10.17
C ALA A 39 7.27 15.24 -8.77
N THR A 40 8.20 16.06 -8.27
CA THR A 40 8.78 15.90 -6.94
C THR A 40 7.72 16.05 -5.85
N GLU A 41 6.84 17.02 -5.94
CA GLU A 41 5.75 17.24 -4.98
C GLU A 41 4.71 16.10 -5.01
N VAL A 42 4.38 15.57 -6.20
CA VAL A 42 3.52 14.38 -6.33
C VAL A 42 4.14 13.18 -5.59
N ILE A 43 5.43 12.91 -5.78
CA ILE A 43 6.09 11.79 -5.09
C ILE A 43 6.17 12.01 -3.58
N LYS A 44 6.43 13.23 -3.11
CA LYS A 44 6.41 13.54 -1.67
C LYS A 44 5.02 13.30 -1.07
N TYR A 45 3.97 13.77 -1.73
CA TYR A 45 2.59 13.55 -1.29
C TYR A 45 2.27 12.05 -1.25
N TYR A 46 2.65 11.30 -2.29
CA TYR A 46 2.47 9.86 -2.34
C TYR A 46 3.17 9.14 -1.18
N ASN A 47 4.43 9.47 -0.90
CA ASN A 47 5.17 8.85 0.20
C ASN A 47 4.54 9.17 1.57
N THR A 48 4.06 10.40 1.79
CA THR A 48 3.30 10.76 2.99
C THR A 48 2.01 9.96 3.08
N SER A 49 1.29 9.81 1.94
CA SER A 49 0.08 8.99 1.84
C SER A 49 0.33 7.54 2.24
N LEU A 50 1.42 6.92 1.74
CA LEU A 50 1.80 5.56 2.12
C LEU A 50 1.99 5.42 3.64
N GLY A 51 2.69 6.37 4.27
CA GLY A 51 2.90 6.40 5.72
C GLY A 51 1.57 6.49 6.48
N VAL A 52 0.72 7.44 6.10
CA VAL A 52 -0.61 7.63 6.73
C VAL A 52 -1.48 6.39 6.57
N LEU A 53 -1.58 5.83 5.36
CA LEU A 53 -2.41 4.64 5.09
C LEU A 53 -1.90 3.42 5.87
N LYS A 54 -0.59 3.22 5.98
CA LYS A 54 0.02 2.15 6.76
C LYS A 54 -0.31 2.28 8.25
N ASP A 55 -0.26 3.50 8.80
CA ASP A 55 -0.51 3.75 10.22
C ASP A 55 -2.02 3.78 10.55
N MET A 56 -2.85 4.22 9.59
CA MET A 56 -4.30 4.28 9.76
C MET A 56 -4.97 2.91 9.73
N VAL A 57 -4.55 2.03 8.81
CA VAL A 57 -5.14 0.72 8.61
C VAL A 57 -4.05 -0.33 8.70
N LYS A 58 -3.71 -0.71 9.92
CA LYS A 58 -2.92 -1.91 10.18
C LYS A 58 -3.87 -3.09 10.21
N GLU A 59 -3.90 -3.86 9.16
CA GLU A 59 -4.80 -5.00 9.00
C GLU A 59 -4.71 -5.97 10.17
N LYS A 60 -3.52 -6.18 10.72
CA LYS A 60 -3.31 -7.02 11.92
C LYS A 60 -4.06 -6.50 13.14
N ASP A 61 -4.08 -5.18 13.37
CA ASP A 61 -4.78 -4.57 14.50
C ASP A 61 -6.30 -4.62 14.27
N VAL A 62 -6.76 -4.37 13.04
CA VAL A 62 -8.18 -4.47 12.66
C VAL A 62 -8.68 -5.92 12.85
N ASN A 63 -7.94 -6.89 12.33
CA ASN A 63 -8.29 -8.31 12.48
C ASN A 63 -8.29 -8.74 13.95
N ALA A 64 -7.32 -8.30 14.75
CA ALA A 64 -7.28 -8.62 16.19
C ALA A 64 -8.52 -8.09 16.94
N VAL A 65 -9.02 -6.90 16.58
CA VAL A 65 -10.28 -6.37 17.14
C VAL A 65 -11.47 -7.25 16.72
N LEU A 66 -11.59 -7.59 15.44
CA LEU A 66 -12.67 -8.42 14.93
C LEU A 66 -12.64 -9.83 15.56
N ASP A 67 -11.46 -10.45 15.65
CA ASP A 67 -11.27 -11.76 16.30
C ASP A 67 -11.71 -11.75 17.77
N TYR A 68 -11.35 -10.70 18.50
CA TYR A 68 -11.80 -10.53 19.87
C TYR A 68 -13.32 -10.41 19.96
N MET A 69 -13.94 -9.64 19.08
CA MET A 69 -15.38 -9.46 19.06
C MET A 69 -16.12 -10.75 18.68
N GLU A 70 -15.55 -11.60 17.81
CA GLU A 70 -16.13 -12.91 17.43
C GLU A 70 -16.06 -13.94 18.56
N GLN A 71 -14.97 -13.97 19.34
CA GLN A 71 -14.72 -15.00 20.33
C GLN A 71 -15.53 -14.85 21.62
N LYS A 72 -16.47 -13.89 21.67
CA LYS A 72 -17.40 -13.73 22.80
C LYS A 72 -16.72 -13.69 24.17
N GLY A 73 -15.60 -12.99 24.28
CA GLY A 73 -14.87 -12.84 25.54
C GLY A 73 -14.08 -14.06 26.01
N LYS A 74 -13.86 -15.06 25.16
CA LYS A 74 -12.98 -16.21 25.45
C LYS A 74 -11.49 -15.88 25.42
N VAL A 75 -11.12 -14.74 24.89
CA VAL A 75 -9.73 -14.24 24.88
C VAL A 75 -9.51 -13.42 26.14
N PRO A 76 -8.35 -13.58 26.84
CA PRO A 76 -7.99 -12.71 27.95
C PRO A 76 -8.15 -11.25 27.50
N ALA A 77 -8.70 -10.42 28.39
CA ALA A 77 -8.97 -9.01 28.09
C ALA A 77 -7.79 -8.42 27.33
N LEU A 78 -7.98 -8.13 26.04
CA LEU A 78 -7.01 -7.35 25.31
C LEU A 78 -6.94 -6.01 26.06
N THR A 79 -5.83 -5.80 26.75
CA THR A 79 -5.49 -4.50 27.27
C THR A 79 -5.57 -3.55 26.10
N ALA A 80 -6.62 -2.74 26.08
CA ALA A 80 -6.96 -1.72 25.12
C ALA A 80 -6.12 -1.75 23.83
N ILE A 81 -6.65 -2.30 22.74
CA ILE A 81 -6.04 -2.08 21.44
C ILE A 81 -6.23 -0.59 21.16
N ALA A 82 -5.25 0.20 21.57
CA ALA A 82 -5.26 1.62 21.26
C ALA A 82 -5.09 1.78 19.74
N PRO A 83 -5.90 2.62 19.11
CA PRO A 83 -5.70 2.93 17.69
C PRO A 83 -4.27 3.44 17.49
N PRO A 84 -3.54 2.96 16.45
CA PRO A 84 -2.20 3.44 16.16
C PRO A 84 -2.18 4.96 16.05
N ALA A 85 -1.18 5.61 16.66
CA ALA A 85 -1.03 7.05 16.54
C ALA A 85 -0.62 7.42 15.11
N VAL A 86 -1.33 8.34 14.49
CA VAL A 86 -0.96 8.91 13.20
C VAL A 86 -0.31 10.27 13.46
N VAL A 87 0.78 10.56 12.75
CA VAL A 87 1.47 11.83 12.87
C VAL A 87 0.54 12.95 12.38
N ALA A 88 0.20 13.90 13.25
CA ALA A 88 -0.75 14.97 12.95
C ALA A 88 -0.36 15.78 11.70
N LYS A 89 0.95 16.03 11.51
CA LYS A 89 1.48 16.73 10.35
C LYS A 89 1.18 15.97 9.05
N ASP A 90 1.35 14.65 9.05
CA ASP A 90 1.14 13.82 7.85
C ASP A 90 -0.35 13.73 7.51
N SER A 91 -1.22 13.64 8.54
CA SER A 91 -2.67 13.72 8.36
C SER A 91 -3.09 15.08 7.77
N ALA A 92 -2.50 16.18 8.22
CA ALA A 92 -2.77 17.51 7.66
C ALA A 92 -2.30 17.60 6.19
N THR A 93 -1.17 17.01 5.86
CA THR A 93 -0.63 17.00 4.48
C THR A 93 -1.55 16.25 3.55
N VAL A 94 -2.03 15.04 3.90
CA VAL A 94 -2.91 14.27 3.01
C VAL A 94 -4.30 14.90 2.85
N MET A 95 -4.73 15.70 3.83
CA MET A 95 -5.98 16.46 3.74
C MET A 95 -5.85 17.78 2.94
N ASN A 96 -4.63 18.16 2.56
CA ASN A 96 -4.37 19.37 1.78
C ASN A 96 -3.48 19.06 0.57
N PRO A 97 -3.98 18.26 -0.41
CA PRO A 97 -3.25 17.97 -1.64
C PRO A 97 -3.01 19.27 -2.42
N GLY A 98 -1.77 19.46 -2.91
CA GLY A 98 -1.34 20.68 -3.56
C GLY A 98 -1.88 20.86 -4.99
N ASP A 99 -1.56 22.01 -5.59
CA ASP A 99 -2.03 22.40 -6.94
C ASP A 99 -1.37 21.59 -8.07
N TYR A 100 -0.42 20.73 -7.75
CA TYR A 100 0.12 19.73 -8.67
C TYR A 100 -0.88 18.61 -9.00
N PHE A 101 -2.00 18.52 -8.30
CA PHE A 101 -3.18 17.76 -8.69
C PHE A 101 -4.28 18.69 -9.21
N ASN A 102 -5.06 18.21 -10.18
CA ASN A 102 -6.24 18.93 -10.61
C ASN A 102 -7.32 18.99 -9.50
N ARG A 103 -8.29 19.88 -9.65
CA ARG A 103 -9.34 20.12 -8.64
C ARG A 103 -10.13 18.85 -8.27
N GLU A 104 -10.50 18.06 -9.25
CA GLU A 104 -11.29 16.83 -9.06
C GLU A 104 -10.48 15.79 -8.25
N THR A 105 -9.22 15.57 -8.63
CA THR A 105 -8.32 14.67 -7.91
C THR A 105 -8.14 15.09 -6.46
N ARG A 106 -7.93 16.39 -6.19
CA ARG A 106 -7.83 16.91 -4.82
C ARG A 106 -9.08 16.63 -4.01
N GLN A 107 -10.26 16.89 -4.57
CA GLN A 107 -11.54 16.63 -3.90
C GLN A 107 -11.72 15.14 -3.60
N ASN A 108 -11.42 14.26 -4.55
CA ASN A 108 -11.52 12.82 -4.39
C ASN A 108 -10.55 12.29 -3.32
N LEU A 109 -9.31 12.78 -3.27
CA LEU A 109 -8.36 12.42 -2.23
C LEU A 109 -8.85 12.83 -0.84
N VAL A 110 -9.28 14.09 -0.68
CA VAL A 110 -9.82 14.61 0.58
C VAL A 110 -11.05 13.81 1.05
N GLN A 111 -11.98 13.49 0.15
CA GLN A 111 -13.17 12.70 0.48
C GLN A 111 -12.79 11.30 0.97
N ASN A 112 -11.87 10.62 0.29
CA ASN A 112 -11.44 9.26 0.69
C ASN A 112 -10.70 9.28 2.03
N TYR A 113 -9.82 10.26 2.29
CA TYR A 113 -9.17 10.39 3.58
C TYR A 113 -10.14 10.75 4.70
N ALA A 114 -11.07 11.68 4.47
CA ALA A 114 -12.09 12.02 5.45
C ALA A 114 -12.97 10.81 5.79
N GLY A 115 -13.38 10.04 4.77
CA GLY A 115 -14.12 8.79 4.94
C GLY A 115 -13.33 7.75 5.74
N LEU A 116 -12.04 7.56 5.41
CA LEU A 116 -11.16 6.66 6.13
C LEU A 116 -10.99 7.04 7.61
N PHE A 117 -10.74 8.31 7.89
CA PHE A 117 -10.56 8.81 9.26
C PHE A 117 -11.82 8.62 10.09
N LYS A 118 -12.99 8.91 9.49
CA LYS A 118 -14.30 8.70 10.12
C LYS A 118 -14.57 7.23 10.40
N ALA A 119 -14.43 6.37 9.39
CA ALA A 119 -14.68 4.92 9.53
C ALA A 119 -13.78 4.30 10.60
N ARG A 120 -12.50 4.70 10.64
CA ARG A 120 -11.55 4.26 11.66
C ARG A 120 -11.97 4.70 13.07
N ALA A 121 -12.32 5.96 13.25
CA ALA A 121 -12.76 6.47 14.56
C ALA A 121 -14.00 5.72 15.05
N GLU A 122 -14.97 5.47 14.18
CA GLU A 122 -16.17 4.73 14.49
C GLU A 122 -15.89 3.25 14.81
N PHE A 123 -14.99 2.61 14.07
CA PHE A 123 -14.57 1.22 14.31
C PHE A 123 -14.05 1.01 15.74
N TYR A 124 -13.15 1.88 16.21
CA TYR A 124 -12.59 1.77 17.57
C TYR A 124 -13.59 2.20 18.65
N ALA A 125 -14.44 3.20 18.39
CA ALA A 125 -15.51 3.59 19.30
C ALA A 125 -16.55 2.46 19.48
N ASN A 126 -16.88 1.74 18.40
CA ASN A 126 -17.72 0.55 18.46
C ASN A 126 -17.08 -0.56 19.28
N PHE A 127 -15.77 -0.75 19.17
CA PHE A 127 -15.05 -1.74 19.99
C PHE A 127 -15.11 -1.40 21.47
N ASP A 128 -14.88 -0.15 21.88
CA ASP A 128 -15.01 0.30 23.26
C ASP A 128 -16.43 0.09 23.80
N THR A 129 -17.43 0.39 22.97
CA THR A 129 -18.84 0.19 23.30
C THR A 129 -19.18 -1.31 23.42
N TYR A 130 -18.62 -2.16 22.54
CA TYR A 130 -18.73 -3.61 22.61
C TYR A 130 -18.22 -4.15 23.95
N LEU A 131 -17.03 -3.71 24.39
CA LEU A 131 -16.49 -4.08 25.70
C LEU A 131 -17.41 -3.67 26.86
N SER A 132 -18.06 -2.51 26.74
CA SER A 132 -19.05 -2.03 27.73
C SER A 132 -20.30 -2.94 27.78
N TYR A 133 -20.83 -3.37 26.62
CA TYR A 133 -21.99 -4.28 26.56
C TYR A 133 -21.66 -5.67 27.10
N LEU A 134 -20.45 -6.18 26.84
CA LEU A 134 -20.00 -7.45 27.42
C LEU A 134 -19.99 -7.40 28.95
N LYS A 135 -19.50 -6.30 29.55
CA LYS A 135 -19.54 -6.11 31.01
C LYS A 135 -20.96 -6.10 31.55
N LYS A 136 -21.93 -5.60 30.78
CA LYS A 136 -23.36 -5.57 31.13
C LYS A 136 -24.10 -6.86 30.75
N LYS A 137 -23.43 -7.85 30.17
CA LYS A 137 -23.99 -9.11 29.66
C LYS A 137 -25.06 -8.91 28.56
N ASP A 138 -25.04 -7.76 27.84
CA ASP A 138 -25.94 -7.47 26.72
C ASP A 138 -25.35 -8.02 25.41
N VAL A 139 -25.49 -9.32 25.21
CA VAL A 139 -24.90 -10.04 24.08
C VAL A 139 -25.54 -9.61 22.74
N THR A 140 -26.81 -9.24 22.73
CA THR A 140 -27.53 -8.85 21.51
C THR A 140 -26.95 -7.55 20.92
N LYS A 141 -26.78 -6.52 21.76
CA LYS A 141 -26.16 -5.26 21.32
C LYS A 141 -24.68 -5.42 20.98
N ALA A 142 -23.97 -6.27 21.71
CA ALA A 142 -22.58 -6.59 21.38
C ALA A 142 -22.47 -7.20 19.95
N LYS A 143 -23.36 -8.12 19.57
CA LYS A 143 -23.37 -8.72 18.23
C LYS A 143 -23.65 -7.70 17.12
N GLN A 144 -24.56 -6.74 17.33
CA GLN A 144 -24.84 -5.68 16.34
C GLN A 144 -23.61 -4.83 16.06
N LEU A 145 -22.78 -4.57 17.08
CA LEU A 145 -21.51 -3.83 16.90
C LEU A 145 -20.46 -4.62 16.13
N LEU A 146 -20.43 -5.94 16.26
CA LEU A 146 -19.56 -6.79 15.46
C LEU A 146 -19.90 -6.67 13.97
N ASP A 147 -21.19 -6.81 13.62
CA ASP A 147 -21.65 -6.68 12.23
C ASP A 147 -21.32 -5.29 11.66
N ALA A 148 -21.51 -4.23 12.45
CA ALA A 148 -21.12 -2.87 12.07
C ALA A 148 -19.59 -2.75 11.84
N ASN A 149 -18.77 -3.36 12.69
CA ASN A 149 -17.31 -3.31 12.57
C ASN A 149 -16.81 -4.09 11.36
N TYR A 150 -17.46 -5.17 10.93
CA TYR A 150 -17.13 -5.81 9.65
C TYR A 150 -17.35 -4.87 8.47
N GLN A 151 -18.46 -4.13 8.46
CA GLN A 151 -18.73 -3.15 7.41
C GLN A 151 -17.70 -2.02 7.42
N LEU A 152 -17.36 -1.49 8.61
CA LEU A 152 -16.34 -0.44 8.75
C LEU A 152 -14.95 -0.90 8.32
N SER A 153 -14.55 -2.14 8.63
CA SER A 153 -13.28 -2.69 8.18
C SER A 153 -13.19 -2.78 6.66
N THR A 154 -14.29 -3.18 6.00
CA THR A 154 -14.39 -3.19 4.55
C THR A 154 -14.30 -1.79 3.97
N GLN A 155 -15.04 -0.81 4.53
CA GLN A 155 -14.98 0.58 4.08
C GLN A 155 -13.57 1.18 4.23
N MET A 156 -12.87 0.92 5.35
CA MET A 156 -11.49 1.37 5.53
C MET A 156 -10.57 0.82 4.43
N SER A 157 -10.70 -0.47 4.12
CA SER A 157 -9.93 -1.11 3.05
C SER A 157 -10.25 -0.54 1.66
N GLU A 158 -11.52 -0.20 1.40
CA GLU A 158 -11.96 0.43 0.15
C GLU A 158 -11.42 1.86 0.02
N TYR A 159 -11.52 2.69 1.06
CA TYR A 159 -10.93 4.04 1.05
C TYR A 159 -9.42 3.99 0.81
N LYS A 160 -8.72 3.06 1.47
CA LYS A 160 -7.29 2.84 1.25
C LYS A 160 -7.00 2.49 -0.21
N GLN A 161 -7.74 1.55 -0.80
CA GLN A 161 -7.57 1.16 -2.19
C GLN A 161 -7.88 2.31 -3.16
N ASN A 162 -8.97 3.07 -2.91
CA ASN A 162 -9.33 4.22 -3.73
C ASN A 162 -8.22 5.28 -3.76
N VAL A 163 -7.58 5.56 -2.62
CA VAL A 163 -6.44 6.49 -2.58
C VAL A 163 -5.29 5.99 -3.46
N PHE A 164 -4.95 4.70 -3.40
CA PHE A 164 -3.94 4.11 -4.28
C PHE A 164 -4.31 4.22 -5.75
N ASP A 165 -5.56 3.89 -6.09
CA ASP A 165 -6.04 3.93 -7.48
C ASP A 165 -6.03 5.36 -8.03
N ILE A 166 -6.39 6.37 -7.20
CA ILE A 166 -6.32 7.79 -7.58
C ILE A 166 -4.87 8.24 -7.79
N LEU A 167 -3.95 7.87 -6.91
CA LEU A 167 -2.56 8.35 -6.95
C LEU A 167 -1.71 7.63 -8.01
N SER A 168 -2.04 6.39 -8.36
CA SER A 168 -1.25 5.55 -9.26
C SER A 168 -0.89 6.24 -10.59
N PRO A 169 -1.82 6.82 -11.37
CA PRO A 169 -1.48 7.46 -12.63
C PRO A 169 -0.59 8.70 -12.48
N PHE A 170 -0.75 9.45 -11.38
CA PHE A 170 0.06 10.64 -11.12
C PHE A 170 1.48 10.27 -10.70
N THR A 171 1.63 9.22 -9.89
CA THR A 171 2.96 8.73 -9.51
C THR A 171 3.70 8.14 -10.69
N GLU A 172 3.03 7.37 -11.56
CA GLU A 172 3.63 6.85 -12.78
C GLU A 172 4.12 7.98 -13.69
N GLN A 173 3.31 9.02 -13.89
CA GLN A 173 3.70 10.18 -14.69
C GLN A 173 4.86 10.96 -14.06
N ALA A 174 4.82 11.20 -12.75
CA ALA A 174 5.88 11.89 -12.03
C ALA A 174 7.21 11.13 -12.12
N GLU A 175 7.19 9.80 -11.98
CA GLU A 175 8.37 8.95 -12.13
C GLU A 175 8.93 8.96 -13.55
N GLN A 176 8.07 8.97 -14.57
CA GLN A 176 8.52 9.12 -15.96
C GLN A 176 9.32 10.40 -16.18
N VAL A 177 8.89 11.51 -15.54
CA VAL A 177 9.59 12.80 -15.58
C VAL A 177 10.91 12.71 -14.81
N LEU A 178 10.88 12.25 -13.57
CA LEU A 178 12.06 12.21 -12.69
C LEU A 178 13.13 11.23 -13.17
N LEU A 179 12.73 10.16 -13.84
CA LEU A 179 13.63 9.12 -14.36
C LEU A 179 13.94 9.29 -15.85
N ALA A 180 13.61 10.43 -16.46
CA ALA A 180 13.76 10.64 -17.91
C ALA A 180 15.17 10.33 -18.42
N ASP A 181 16.20 10.73 -17.66
CA ASP A 181 17.61 10.54 -17.99
C ASP A 181 18.24 9.32 -17.29
N SER A 182 17.46 8.54 -16.53
CA SER A 182 17.99 7.36 -15.84
C SER A 182 18.14 6.18 -16.79
N PRO A 183 19.33 5.56 -16.90
CA PRO A 183 19.51 4.35 -17.68
C PRO A 183 18.74 3.14 -17.12
N LEU A 184 18.33 3.18 -15.84
CA LEU A 184 17.55 2.14 -15.17
C LEU A 184 16.04 2.44 -15.12
N LYS A 185 15.57 3.44 -15.89
CA LYS A 185 14.17 3.89 -15.87
C LYS A 185 13.18 2.73 -15.97
N GLU A 186 13.33 1.88 -16.98
CA GLU A 186 12.40 0.80 -17.26
C GLU A 186 12.37 -0.24 -16.11
N GLN A 187 13.55 -0.55 -15.53
CA GLN A 187 13.66 -1.46 -14.41
C GLN A 187 12.98 -0.89 -13.15
N ILE A 188 13.25 0.38 -12.83
CA ILE A 188 12.65 1.07 -11.67
C ILE A 188 11.13 1.15 -11.82
N MET A 189 10.63 1.56 -13.00
CA MET A 189 9.20 1.63 -13.29
C MET A 189 8.51 0.26 -13.15
N SER A 190 9.17 -0.81 -13.63
CA SER A 190 8.62 -2.17 -13.52
C SER A 190 8.56 -2.66 -12.08
N VAL A 191 9.59 -2.39 -11.27
CA VAL A 191 9.61 -2.70 -9.82
C VAL A 191 8.44 -2.02 -9.11
N ARG A 192 8.26 -0.72 -9.33
CA ARG A 192 7.18 0.05 -8.70
C ARG A 192 5.79 -0.44 -9.07
N LYS A 193 5.59 -0.73 -10.36
CA LYS A 193 4.32 -1.24 -10.85
C LYS A 193 3.98 -2.60 -10.24
N MET A 194 4.93 -3.50 -10.19
CA MET A 194 4.74 -4.81 -9.54
C MET A 194 4.52 -4.68 -8.04
N SER A 195 5.27 -3.82 -7.34
CA SER A 195 5.09 -3.57 -5.90
C SER A 195 3.70 -3.01 -5.59
N ALA A 196 3.17 -2.09 -6.41
CA ALA A 196 1.82 -1.56 -6.27
C ALA A 196 0.75 -2.66 -6.47
N THR A 197 0.95 -3.56 -7.46
CA THR A 197 0.04 -4.70 -7.69
C THR A 197 0.09 -5.71 -6.54
N MET A 198 1.28 -6.02 -6.01
CA MET A 198 1.44 -6.86 -4.81
C MET A 198 0.72 -6.26 -3.60
N GLN A 199 0.88 -4.95 -3.36
CA GLN A 199 0.17 -4.25 -2.28
C GLN A 199 -1.34 -4.29 -2.46
N SER A 200 -1.86 -4.15 -3.68
CA SER A 200 -3.29 -4.32 -3.99
C SER A 200 -3.77 -5.73 -3.63
N ILE A 201 -3.00 -6.77 -3.95
CA ILE A 201 -3.33 -8.15 -3.59
C ILE A 201 -3.38 -8.30 -2.06
N LEU A 202 -2.39 -7.79 -1.33
CA LEU A 202 -2.38 -7.81 0.13
C LEU A 202 -3.62 -7.11 0.72
N ASN A 203 -3.98 -5.95 0.20
CA ASN A 203 -5.17 -5.23 0.64
C ASN A 203 -6.47 -6.02 0.44
N LEU A 204 -6.56 -6.82 -0.63
CA LEU A 204 -7.70 -7.70 -0.89
C LEU A 204 -7.72 -8.91 0.04
N TYR A 205 -6.53 -9.46 0.39
CA TYR A 205 -6.40 -10.55 1.36
C TYR A 205 -6.68 -10.12 2.80
N ALA A 206 -6.42 -8.86 3.13
CA ALA A 206 -6.61 -8.33 4.47
C ALA A 206 -8.09 -8.27 4.91
N ARG A 207 -9.02 -8.42 3.98
CA ARG A 207 -10.48 -8.36 4.24
C ARG A 207 -10.97 -9.68 4.82
N LYS A 208 -10.90 -9.79 6.13
CA LYS A 208 -11.39 -10.97 6.85
C LYS A 208 -12.87 -11.24 6.52
N HIS A 209 -13.21 -12.48 6.19
CA HIS A 209 -14.56 -12.93 5.78
C HIS A 209 -15.15 -12.28 4.51
N MET A 210 -14.42 -11.39 3.83
CA MET A 210 -14.89 -10.73 2.62
C MET A 210 -13.83 -10.75 1.51
N MET A 211 -13.03 -11.82 1.47
CA MET A 211 -12.01 -12.00 0.44
C MET A 211 -12.65 -12.05 -0.94
N ASP A 212 -12.31 -11.08 -1.79
CA ASP A 212 -12.74 -11.02 -3.17
C ASP A 212 -11.82 -11.88 -4.06
N GLY A 213 -12.09 -13.16 -4.09
CA GLY A 213 -11.31 -14.13 -4.84
C GLY A 213 -11.15 -13.81 -6.32
N PRO A 214 -12.22 -13.52 -7.07
CA PRO A 214 -12.12 -13.14 -8.48
C PRO A 214 -11.24 -11.92 -8.71
N ARG A 215 -11.32 -10.90 -7.85
CA ARG A 215 -10.49 -9.70 -7.95
C ARG A 215 -9.02 -9.97 -7.64
N ILE A 216 -8.75 -10.85 -6.68
CA ILE A 216 -7.39 -11.34 -6.40
C ILE A 216 -6.83 -12.05 -7.62
N ASP A 217 -7.59 -12.96 -8.24
CA ASP A 217 -7.16 -13.72 -9.41
C ASP A 217 -6.84 -12.80 -10.61
N LEU A 218 -7.63 -11.74 -10.83
CA LEU A 218 -7.34 -10.71 -11.83
C LEU A 218 -6.03 -9.97 -11.52
N LYS A 219 -5.79 -9.60 -10.26
CA LYS A 219 -4.53 -8.94 -9.85
C LYS A 219 -3.32 -9.86 -9.95
N VAL A 220 -3.46 -11.15 -9.68
CA VAL A 220 -2.39 -12.13 -9.89
C VAL A 220 -2.06 -12.29 -11.37
N ALA A 221 -3.08 -12.35 -12.24
CA ALA A 221 -2.86 -12.38 -13.69
C ALA A 221 -2.15 -11.11 -14.20
N GLU A 222 -2.53 -9.93 -13.68
CA GLU A 222 -1.87 -8.67 -13.97
C GLU A 222 -0.40 -8.70 -13.53
N LEU A 223 -0.11 -9.13 -12.29
CA LEU A 223 1.25 -9.23 -11.75
C LEU A 223 2.10 -10.21 -12.55
N THR A 224 1.54 -11.34 -12.96
CA THR A 224 2.24 -12.34 -13.81
C THR A 224 2.65 -11.71 -15.15
N LYS A 225 1.73 -10.99 -15.80
CA LYS A 225 2.01 -10.28 -17.06
C LYS A 225 3.10 -9.21 -16.89
N GLN A 226 3.06 -8.47 -15.77
CA GLN A 226 4.09 -7.46 -15.44
C GLN A 226 5.46 -8.12 -15.24
N LEU A 227 5.52 -9.25 -14.53
CA LEU A 227 6.75 -10.02 -14.30
C LEU A 227 7.34 -10.55 -15.59
N ASP A 228 6.50 -11.11 -16.50
CA ASP A 228 6.95 -11.62 -17.79
C ASP A 228 7.50 -10.51 -18.70
N ALA A 229 6.94 -9.31 -18.63
CA ALA A 229 7.46 -8.14 -19.33
C ALA A 229 8.78 -7.67 -18.71
N ALA A 230 8.86 -7.61 -17.38
CA ALA A 230 10.05 -7.19 -16.64
C ALA A 230 11.27 -8.09 -16.88
N LYS A 231 11.07 -9.40 -16.99
CA LYS A 231 12.14 -10.38 -17.32
C LYS A 231 12.76 -10.18 -18.71
N LYS A 232 12.07 -9.50 -19.61
CA LYS A 232 12.53 -9.22 -20.98
C LYS A 232 13.32 -7.92 -21.08
N LEU A 233 13.35 -7.10 -20.00
CA LEU A 233 14.11 -5.85 -20.02
C LEU A 233 15.62 -6.15 -20.13
N PRO A 234 16.35 -5.37 -20.97
CA PRO A 234 17.77 -5.59 -21.17
C PRO A 234 18.56 -5.28 -19.90
N ALA A 235 19.71 -5.93 -19.74
CA ALA A 235 20.69 -5.53 -18.73
C ALA A 235 21.27 -4.16 -19.07
N VAL A 236 21.56 -3.37 -18.03
CA VAL A 236 22.15 -2.04 -18.18
C VAL A 236 23.61 -2.10 -17.76
N ASN A 237 24.51 -1.86 -18.71
CA ASN A 237 25.94 -1.90 -18.46
C ASN A 237 26.39 -0.80 -17.48
N GLY A 238 27.32 -1.11 -16.59
CA GLY A 238 27.79 -0.19 -15.56
C GLY A 238 26.87 -0.09 -14.34
N HIS A 239 25.82 -0.92 -14.26
CA HIS A 239 24.85 -0.98 -13.18
C HIS A 239 24.63 -2.43 -12.68
N GLU A 240 25.71 -3.19 -12.57
CA GLU A 240 25.65 -4.64 -12.27
C GLU A 240 25.04 -4.93 -10.89
N SER A 241 25.32 -4.06 -9.91
CA SER A 241 24.77 -4.18 -8.55
C SER A 241 23.25 -4.01 -8.54
N GLU A 242 22.76 -2.96 -9.21
CA GLU A 242 21.34 -2.64 -9.34
C GLU A 242 20.61 -3.71 -10.15
N MET A 243 21.26 -4.22 -11.20
CA MET A 243 20.71 -5.33 -12.00
C MET A 243 20.61 -6.62 -11.19
N LYS A 244 21.58 -6.91 -10.29
CA LYS A 244 21.49 -8.04 -9.35
C LYS A 244 20.32 -7.87 -8.39
N SER A 245 20.16 -6.67 -7.82
CA SER A 245 19.02 -6.35 -6.94
C SER A 245 17.68 -6.50 -7.69
N TYR A 246 17.64 -6.03 -8.93
CA TYR A 246 16.48 -6.19 -9.81
C TYR A 246 16.12 -7.66 -10.03
N GLN A 247 17.07 -8.52 -10.36
CA GLN A 247 16.83 -9.96 -10.54
C GLN A 247 16.37 -10.63 -9.24
N THR A 248 16.92 -10.21 -8.10
CA THR A 248 16.47 -10.69 -6.78
C THR A 248 15.01 -10.31 -6.55
N PHE A 249 14.61 -9.06 -6.86
CA PHE A 249 13.23 -8.62 -6.78
C PHE A 249 12.30 -9.46 -7.67
N LEU A 250 12.66 -9.71 -8.94
CA LEU A 250 11.86 -10.54 -9.84
C LEU A 250 11.64 -11.95 -9.27
N SER A 251 12.67 -12.54 -8.67
CA SER A 251 12.58 -13.85 -8.02
C SER A 251 11.63 -13.82 -6.81
N GLN A 252 11.62 -12.73 -6.03
CA GLN A 252 10.69 -12.57 -4.89
C GLN A 252 9.24 -12.39 -5.38
N VAL A 253 9.02 -11.68 -6.48
CA VAL A 253 7.68 -11.57 -7.10
C VAL A 253 7.16 -12.95 -7.53
N GLU A 254 8.00 -13.81 -8.11
CA GLU A 254 7.62 -15.20 -8.43
C GLU A 254 7.19 -16.00 -7.20
N ILE A 255 7.95 -15.86 -6.09
CA ILE A 255 7.62 -16.51 -4.83
C ILE A 255 6.28 -16.00 -4.31
N PHE A 256 6.07 -14.69 -4.34
CA PHE A 256 4.80 -14.07 -3.93
C PHE A 256 3.61 -14.62 -4.74
N ILE A 257 3.71 -14.65 -6.08
CA ILE A 257 2.66 -15.20 -6.96
C ILE A 257 2.32 -16.65 -6.57
N LYS A 258 3.34 -17.51 -6.41
CA LYS A 258 3.15 -18.91 -6.02
C LYS A 258 2.47 -19.05 -4.65
N GLN A 259 2.81 -18.18 -3.71
CA GLN A 259 2.19 -18.17 -2.38
C GLN A 259 0.73 -17.75 -2.43
N VAL A 260 0.39 -16.70 -3.22
CA VAL A 260 -1.01 -16.29 -3.45
C VAL A 260 -1.81 -17.43 -4.07
N GLN A 261 -1.30 -18.08 -5.12
CA GLN A 261 -1.96 -19.20 -5.76
C GLN A 261 -2.21 -20.35 -4.77
N LYS A 262 -1.21 -20.73 -3.99
CA LYS A 262 -1.33 -21.76 -2.97
C LYS A 262 -2.36 -21.41 -1.88
N ALA A 263 -2.40 -20.15 -1.44
CA ALA A 263 -3.40 -19.69 -0.47
C ALA A 263 -4.82 -19.71 -1.08
N ARG A 264 -4.96 -19.36 -2.37
CA ARG A 264 -6.24 -19.44 -3.10
C ARG A 264 -6.74 -20.87 -3.28
N GLU A 265 -5.84 -21.83 -3.54
CA GLU A 265 -6.20 -23.26 -3.69
C GLU A 265 -6.79 -23.84 -2.40
N LYS A 266 -6.39 -23.36 -1.24
CA LYS A 266 -6.98 -23.79 0.05
C LYS A 266 -8.45 -23.38 0.21
N GLY A 267 -8.91 -22.34 -0.47
CA GLY A 267 -10.27 -21.83 -0.41
C GLY A 267 -10.66 -21.11 0.88
N GLU A 268 -9.76 -21.04 1.85
CA GLU A 268 -9.99 -20.43 3.16
C GLU A 268 -9.01 -19.28 3.41
N TYR A 269 -9.49 -18.22 4.06
CA TYR A 269 -8.63 -17.16 4.59
C TYR A 269 -7.91 -17.63 5.85
N SER A 270 -6.61 -17.42 5.88
CA SER A 270 -5.77 -17.74 7.04
C SER A 270 -4.86 -16.54 7.34
N ASP A 271 -4.82 -16.14 8.62
CA ASP A 271 -3.87 -15.10 9.07
C ASP A 271 -2.42 -15.50 8.79
N ALA A 272 -2.11 -16.81 8.86
CA ALA A 272 -0.79 -17.32 8.51
C ALA A 272 -0.47 -17.13 7.01
N ASP A 273 -1.45 -17.27 6.12
CA ASP A 273 -1.26 -17.00 4.69
C ASP A 273 -1.03 -15.50 4.47
N TYR A 274 -1.76 -14.63 5.15
CA TYR A 274 -1.57 -13.19 5.09
C TYR A 274 -0.19 -12.75 5.61
N ASP A 275 0.23 -13.27 6.77
CA ASP A 275 1.57 -12.99 7.33
C ASP A 275 2.68 -13.48 6.39
N MET A 276 2.51 -14.64 5.75
CA MET A 276 3.44 -15.17 4.76
C MET A 276 3.53 -14.28 3.51
N LEU A 277 2.40 -13.82 2.99
CA LEU A 277 2.34 -12.93 1.83
C LEU A 277 2.94 -11.55 2.15
N THR A 278 2.65 -11.00 3.34
CA THR A 278 3.22 -9.74 3.82
C THR A 278 4.74 -9.85 3.96
N SER A 279 5.24 -10.95 4.52
CA SER A 279 6.67 -11.22 4.63
C SER A 279 7.35 -11.31 3.26
N ALA A 280 6.74 -11.99 2.30
CA ALA A 280 7.25 -12.08 0.93
C ALA A 280 7.29 -10.70 0.25
N TYR A 281 6.25 -9.88 0.42
CA TYR A 281 6.23 -8.51 -0.07
C TYR A 281 7.32 -7.65 0.59
N GLU A 282 7.42 -7.65 1.91
CA GLU A 282 8.44 -6.88 2.64
C GLU A 282 9.86 -7.30 2.24
N THR A 283 10.11 -8.58 2.01
CA THR A 283 11.41 -9.08 1.55
C THR A 283 11.72 -8.63 0.12
N SER A 284 10.71 -8.45 -0.73
CA SER A 284 10.90 -8.01 -2.12
C SER A 284 11.31 -6.53 -2.24
N ILE A 285 10.96 -5.70 -1.25
CA ILE A 285 11.21 -4.24 -1.29
C ILE A 285 12.45 -3.79 -0.49
N ILE A 286 13.24 -4.72 0.06
CA ILE A 286 14.52 -4.45 0.73
C ILE A 286 15.65 -4.48 -0.30
#